data_48bfe931ebc787ef475aac333e0662d7
#
_entry.id   48bfe931ebc787ef475aac333e0662d7
#
_cell.length_a   1.000
_cell.length_b   1.000
_cell.length_c   1.000
_cell.angle_alpha   90.00
_cell.angle_beta   90.00
_cell.angle_gamma   90.00
#
_symmetry.space_group_name_H-M   'P 1'
#
loop_
_entity.id
_entity.type
_entity.pdbx_description
1 polymer ?
#
loop_
_entity_poly.entity_id
_entity_poly.type
_entity_poly.pdbx_seq_one_letter_code
_entity_poly.pdbx_strand_id
1 'polypeptide(L)'
;HQGGPLPLGCGHRSDVMTIEASNLSFRYGDKPVLREVSFVLTSGRFHALLGPNGAGKSTLFGLLTRLLALQQGDILLGGQSLKKQPAEAMRKIGVVFQQNALDLDLTVRQNLQYHAALHGLSRKEARTRGDRELERFNLLDRANDAVRQLNGGHRRRVEIARALLHEPSLLLLDEPTVGLDVASRKALNEHVRTLCEEDGLTVLWATHLIEEVRTDDRVLILHQGQLLADGNGQAICEAEGTRDLAETFHSLTGAG
;
A
#
# COMPACT_ATOMS: atom_id res chain seq x y z
N HIS A 1 -32.63 -30.29 29.90
CA HIS A 1 -31.78 -29.08 29.84
C HIS A 1 -30.74 -29.30 28.76
N GLN A 2 -30.99 -28.72 27.60
CA GLN A 2 -30.14 -28.75 26.44
C GLN A 2 -29.35 -27.46 26.42
N GLY A 3 -28.03 -27.54 26.62
CA GLY A 3 -27.11 -26.45 26.36
C GLY A 3 -26.47 -26.66 25.00
N GLY A 4 -26.91 -25.91 24.01
CA GLY A 4 -26.26 -25.85 22.71
C GLY A 4 -24.99 -25.01 22.76
N PRO A 5 -23.98 -25.24 21.91
CA PRO A 5 -22.75 -24.49 21.92
C PRO A 5 -22.99 -23.07 21.38
N LEU A 6 -22.42 -22.10 22.09
CA LEU A 6 -22.36 -20.69 21.67
C LEU A 6 -21.56 -20.57 20.37
N PRO A 7 -21.99 -19.78 19.41
CA PRO A 7 -21.20 -19.52 18.22
C PRO A 7 -19.99 -18.68 18.61
N LEU A 8 -18.81 -19.14 18.19
CA LEU A 8 -17.57 -18.39 18.23
C LEU A 8 -17.76 -17.09 17.42
N GLY A 9 -17.84 -15.98 18.12
CA GLY A 9 -17.97 -14.68 17.50
C GLY A 9 -16.77 -14.40 16.61
N CYS A 10 -17.01 -14.37 15.31
CA CYS A 10 -16.17 -13.64 14.36
C CYS A 10 -16.13 -12.18 14.83
N GLY A 11 -15.01 -11.78 15.41
CA GLY A 11 -14.77 -10.39 15.75
C GLY A 11 -14.85 -9.55 14.46
N HIS A 12 -15.97 -8.90 14.27
CA HIS A 12 -16.13 -7.89 13.25
C HIS A 12 -15.16 -6.74 13.58
N ARG A 13 -14.11 -6.62 12.77
CA ARG A 13 -13.35 -5.37 12.67
C ARG A 13 -14.26 -4.34 12.00
N SER A 14 -15.12 -3.70 12.79
CA SER A 14 -16.04 -2.66 12.30
C SER A 14 -15.50 -1.25 12.54
N ASP A 15 -14.19 -1.04 12.39
CA ASP A 15 -13.68 0.31 12.22
C ASP A 15 -13.43 0.54 10.74
N VAL A 16 -14.40 1.19 10.10
CA VAL A 16 -14.28 1.65 8.72
C VAL A 16 -13.12 2.64 8.66
N MET A 17 -11.94 2.13 8.28
CA MET A 17 -10.74 2.93 8.16
C MET A 17 -10.76 3.70 6.85
N THR A 18 -11.32 4.90 6.85
CA THR A 18 -11.18 5.84 5.74
C THR A 18 -9.88 6.64 5.90
N ILE A 19 -9.23 6.91 4.79
CA ILE A 19 -8.10 7.84 4.72
C ILE A 19 -8.58 9.05 3.94
N GLU A 20 -8.48 10.23 4.55
CA GLU A 20 -8.86 11.49 3.93
C GLU A 20 -7.64 12.40 3.87
N ALA A 21 -7.21 12.71 2.66
CA ALA A 21 -6.21 13.75 2.41
C ALA A 21 -6.93 15.02 1.96
N SER A 22 -6.63 16.14 2.60
CA SER A 22 -7.28 17.42 2.33
C SER A 22 -6.26 18.50 2.03
N ASN A 23 -6.30 19.03 0.82
CA ASN A 23 -5.52 20.18 0.36
C ASN A 23 -4.02 20.06 0.65
N LEU A 24 -3.45 18.89 0.35
CA LEU A 24 -2.03 18.64 0.55
C LEU A 24 -1.21 19.43 -0.45
N SER A 25 -0.35 20.31 0.05
CA SER A 25 0.67 20.99 -0.73
C SER A 25 2.02 20.81 -0.09
N PHE A 26 3.04 20.56 -0.89
CA PHE A 26 4.38 20.30 -0.42
C PHE A 26 5.44 20.87 -1.38
N ARG A 27 6.51 21.42 -0.80
CA ARG A 27 7.65 21.99 -1.53
C ARG A 27 8.96 21.46 -0.96
N TYR A 28 9.91 21.17 -1.84
CA TYR A 28 11.32 21.02 -1.46
C TYR A 28 12.01 22.38 -1.68
N GLY A 29 12.29 23.09 -0.57
CA GLY A 29 12.76 24.47 -0.68
C GLY A 29 11.74 25.34 -1.43
N ASP A 30 12.13 25.92 -2.55
CA ASP A 30 11.25 26.75 -3.40
C ASP A 30 10.54 25.97 -4.51
N LYS A 31 10.85 24.68 -4.67
CA LYS A 31 10.27 23.84 -5.72
C LYS A 31 8.96 23.20 -5.25
N PRO A 32 7.79 23.60 -5.79
CA PRO A 32 6.53 22.93 -5.48
C PRO A 32 6.50 21.54 -6.12
N VAL A 33 6.04 20.55 -5.36
CA VAL A 33 5.93 19.14 -5.79
C VAL A 33 4.50 18.64 -5.73
N LEU A 34 3.74 19.01 -4.70
CA LEU A 34 2.31 18.71 -4.59
C LEU A 34 1.53 20.01 -4.44
N ARG A 35 0.38 20.08 -5.12
CA ARG A 35 -0.47 21.27 -5.19
C ARG A 35 -1.92 20.90 -4.91
N GLU A 36 -2.38 21.24 -3.71
CA GLU A 36 -3.78 21.09 -3.27
C GLU A 36 -4.38 19.71 -3.57
N VAL A 37 -3.64 18.65 -3.26
CA VAL A 37 -4.06 17.27 -3.49
C VAL A 37 -5.05 16.85 -2.43
N SER A 38 -6.26 16.45 -2.84
CA SER A 38 -7.32 15.95 -1.97
C SER A 38 -7.89 14.65 -2.51
N PHE A 39 -8.04 13.64 -1.65
CA PHE A 39 -8.65 12.36 -2.00
C PHE A 39 -9.14 11.62 -0.76
N VAL A 40 -9.99 10.64 -0.99
CA VAL A 40 -10.47 9.71 0.03
C VAL A 40 -10.22 8.28 -0.43
N LEU A 41 -9.57 7.47 0.42
CA LEU A 41 -9.45 6.03 0.20
C LEU A 41 -10.57 5.31 0.94
N THR A 42 -11.29 4.46 0.21
CA THR A 42 -12.38 3.64 0.74
C THR A 42 -11.82 2.40 1.40
N SER A 43 -12.30 2.10 2.61
CA SER A 43 -11.88 0.92 3.37
C SER A 43 -12.10 -0.39 2.59
N GLY A 44 -11.12 -1.29 2.70
CA GLY A 44 -11.20 -2.63 2.12
C GLY A 44 -11.08 -2.70 0.60
N ARG A 45 -10.60 -1.64 -0.05
CA ARG A 45 -10.47 -1.59 -1.52
C ARG A 45 -9.03 -1.40 -1.97
N PHE A 46 -8.79 -1.85 -3.19
CA PHE A 46 -7.56 -1.60 -3.92
C PHE A 46 -7.65 -0.27 -4.67
N HIS A 47 -6.73 0.63 -4.36
CA HIS A 47 -6.62 1.95 -4.99
C HIS A 47 -5.32 2.01 -5.78
N ALA A 48 -5.39 2.40 -7.04
CA ALA A 48 -4.22 2.64 -7.87
C ALA A 48 -3.90 4.14 -7.90
N LEU A 49 -2.69 4.49 -7.49
CA LEU A 49 -2.14 5.83 -7.70
C LEU A 49 -1.26 5.80 -8.94
N LEU A 50 -1.81 6.21 -10.06
CA LEU A 50 -1.17 6.17 -11.37
C LEU A 50 -0.56 7.53 -11.69
N GLY A 51 0.68 7.54 -12.11
CA GLY A 51 1.36 8.75 -12.53
C GLY A 51 2.74 8.46 -13.10
N PRO A 52 3.25 9.31 -14.00
CA PRO A 52 4.61 9.18 -14.51
C PRO A 52 5.65 9.40 -13.42
N ASN A 53 6.89 9.03 -13.69
CA ASN A 53 8.01 9.35 -12.81
C ASN A 53 8.10 10.87 -12.62
N GLY A 54 8.27 11.31 -11.38
CA GLY A 54 8.31 12.73 -11.04
C GLY A 54 6.94 13.40 -10.86
N ALA A 55 5.84 12.66 -10.91
CA ALA A 55 4.49 13.19 -10.69
C ALA A 55 4.22 13.66 -9.25
N GLY A 56 5.00 13.17 -8.28
CA GLY A 56 4.81 13.46 -6.86
C GLY A 56 4.36 12.27 -6.03
N LYS A 57 4.29 11.07 -6.60
CA LYS A 57 3.85 9.85 -5.90
C LYS A 57 4.67 9.54 -4.65
N SER A 58 6.00 9.54 -4.76
CA SER A 58 6.89 9.26 -3.62
C SER A 58 6.82 10.34 -2.56
N THR A 59 6.62 11.60 -2.93
CA THR A 59 6.39 12.70 -1.99
C THR A 59 5.08 12.51 -1.23
N LEU A 60 4.02 12.13 -1.91
CA LEU A 60 2.75 11.81 -1.27
C LEU A 60 2.89 10.65 -0.26
N PHE A 61 3.61 9.58 -0.63
CA PHE A 61 3.93 8.50 0.29
C PHE A 61 4.77 8.95 1.48
N GLY A 62 5.71 9.86 1.26
CA GLY A 62 6.50 10.46 2.33
C GLY A 62 5.62 11.22 3.35
N LEU A 63 4.60 11.92 2.89
CA LEU A 63 3.62 12.59 3.76
C LEU A 63 2.73 11.59 4.51
N LEU A 64 2.20 10.57 3.81
CA LEU A 64 1.36 9.53 4.40
C LEU A 64 2.10 8.70 5.46
N THR A 65 3.39 8.50 5.31
CA THR A 65 4.25 7.73 6.23
C THR A 65 4.96 8.60 7.27
N ARG A 66 4.77 9.92 7.21
CA ARG A 66 5.45 10.91 8.05
C ARG A 66 6.98 10.94 7.95
N LEU A 67 7.53 10.39 6.90
CA LEU A 67 8.92 10.65 6.53
C LEU A 67 9.14 12.11 6.12
N LEU A 68 8.09 12.73 5.61
CA LEU A 68 8.03 14.16 5.33
C LEU A 68 6.99 14.82 6.23
N ALA A 69 7.32 15.99 6.76
CA ALA A 69 6.40 16.78 7.56
C ALA A 69 5.32 17.44 6.68
N LEU A 70 4.07 17.44 7.15
CA LEU A 70 2.98 18.15 6.50
C LEU A 70 3.25 19.66 6.55
N GLN A 71 3.27 20.29 5.40
CA GLN A 71 3.43 21.75 5.25
C GLN A 71 2.08 22.45 5.17
N GLN A 72 1.19 21.95 4.29
CA GLN A 72 -0.18 22.44 4.14
C GLN A 72 -1.13 21.26 4.00
N GLY A 73 -2.35 21.45 4.45
CA GLY A 73 -3.37 20.40 4.45
C GLY A 73 -3.27 19.47 5.65
N ASP A 74 -4.09 18.44 5.64
CA ASP A 74 -4.10 17.41 6.69
C ASP A 74 -4.42 16.05 6.10
N ILE A 75 -4.06 15.01 6.83
CA ILE A 75 -4.38 13.62 6.53
C ILE A 75 -5.07 13.04 7.76
N LEU A 76 -6.28 12.52 7.56
CA LEU A 76 -7.04 11.82 8.59
C LEU A 76 -7.01 10.31 8.32
N LEU A 77 -6.66 9.55 9.33
CA LEU A 77 -6.72 8.09 9.33
C LEU A 77 -7.77 7.65 10.34
N GLY A 78 -8.90 7.10 9.84
CA GLY A 78 -10.02 6.75 10.71
C GLY A 78 -10.50 7.92 11.56
N GLY A 79 -10.52 9.12 11.01
CA GLY A 79 -10.89 10.34 11.71
C GLY A 79 -9.80 10.98 12.58
N GLN A 80 -8.63 10.36 12.70
CA GLN A 80 -7.51 10.87 13.50
C GLN A 80 -6.48 11.59 12.62
N SER A 81 -6.18 12.84 12.97
CA SER A 81 -5.19 13.63 12.25
C SER A 81 -3.77 13.11 12.46
N LEU A 82 -3.01 12.94 11.38
CA LEU A 82 -1.58 12.61 11.44
C LEU A 82 -0.75 13.69 12.15
N LYS A 83 -1.22 14.93 12.16
CA LYS A 83 -0.55 16.02 12.89
C LYS A 83 -0.68 15.87 14.40
N LYS A 84 -1.85 15.43 14.87
CA LYS A 84 -2.20 15.39 16.30
C LYS A 84 -1.80 14.09 16.99
N GLN A 85 -1.94 12.96 16.32
CA GLN A 85 -1.70 11.62 16.87
C GLN A 85 -0.87 10.74 15.92
N PRO A 86 0.39 11.13 15.63
CA PRO A 86 1.19 10.45 14.63
C PRO A 86 1.55 9.01 14.97
N ALA A 87 1.87 8.72 16.21
CA ALA A 87 2.31 7.39 16.63
C ALA A 87 1.18 6.36 16.52
N GLU A 88 -0.03 6.73 16.90
CA GLU A 88 -1.20 5.85 16.80
C GLU A 88 -1.59 5.59 15.35
N ALA A 89 -1.57 6.62 14.51
CA ALA A 89 -1.83 6.49 13.08
C ALA A 89 -0.82 5.56 12.39
N MET A 90 0.48 5.69 12.72
CA MET A 90 1.53 4.87 12.13
C MET A 90 1.42 3.38 12.46
N ARG A 91 0.80 3.02 13.58
CA ARG A 91 0.54 1.61 13.93
C ARG A 91 -0.46 0.94 12.99
N LYS A 92 -1.27 1.72 12.29
CA LYS A 92 -2.30 1.24 11.37
C LYS A 92 -1.83 1.14 9.92
N ILE A 93 -0.60 1.55 9.65
CA ILE A 93 -0.02 1.60 8.31
C ILE A 93 1.11 0.59 8.18
N GLY A 94 1.04 -0.22 7.13
CA GLY A 94 2.17 -0.97 6.59
C GLY A 94 2.68 -0.29 5.33
N VAL A 95 3.97 -0.27 5.12
CA VAL A 95 4.57 0.37 3.95
C VAL A 95 5.66 -0.48 3.33
N VAL A 96 5.66 -0.52 2.00
CA VAL A 96 6.72 -1.12 1.18
C VAL A 96 7.20 -0.04 0.22
N PHE A 97 8.43 0.41 0.39
CA PHE A 97 9.05 1.39 -0.48
C PHE A 97 9.63 0.74 -1.74
N GLN A 98 9.90 1.56 -2.75
CA GLN A 98 10.51 1.10 -4.00
C GLN A 98 11.88 0.43 -3.76
N GLN A 99 12.71 1.01 -2.89
CA GLN A 99 13.99 0.44 -2.52
C GLN A 99 13.81 -0.75 -1.57
N ASN A 100 14.59 -1.80 -1.82
CA ASN A 100 14.58 -2.98 -0.96
C ASN A 100 15.20 -2.64 0.40
N ALA A 101 14.49 -2.96 1.47
CA ALA A 101 14.89 -2.66 2.85
C ALA A 101 15.19 -3.93 3.68
N LEU A 102 15.25 -5.11 3.06
CA LEU A 102 15.61 -6.35 3.73
C LEU A 102 17.14 -6.43 3.94
N ASP A 103 17.55 -6.96 5.08
CA ASP A 103 18.93 -7.35 5.31
C ASP A 103 19.22 -8.65 4.57
N LEU A 104 20.10 -8.57 3.59
CA LEU A 104 20.43 -9.69 2.69
C LEU A 104 21.19 -10.81 3.41
N ASP A 105 21.91 -10.51 4.48
CA ASP A 105 22.73 -11.46 5.23
C ASP A 105 21.95 -12.21 6.31
N LEU A 106 20.75 -11.70 6.65
CA LEU A 106 19.84 -12.37 7.57
C LEU A 106 18.90 -13.32 6.81
N THR A 107 18.38 -14.31 7.54
CA THR A 107 17.32 -15.17 7.00
C THR A 107 16.01 -14.39 6.85
N VAL A 108 15.08 -14.92 6.06
CA VAL A 108 13.72 -14.41 5.95
C VAL A 108 13.10 -14.27 7.35
N ARG A 109 13.16 -15.31 8.16
CA ARG A 109 12.62 -15.31 9.52
C ARG A 109 13.25 -14.25 10.41
N GLN A 110 14.56 -14.10 10.37
CA GLN A 110 15.26 -13.08 11.14
C GLN A 110 14.86 -11.66 10.76
N ASN A 111 14.68 -11.38 9.47
CA ASN A 111 14.16 -10.09 9.00
C ASN A 111 12.77 -9.80 9.58
N LEU A 112 11.87 -10.80 9.56
CA LEU A 112 10.53 -10.66 10.11
C LEU A 112 10.55 -10.47 11.63
N GLN A 113 11.35 -11.23 12.35
CA GLN A 113 11.47 -11.15 13.80
C GLN A 113 12.01 -9.79 14.26
N TYR A 114 13.03 -9.28 13.56
CA TYR A 114 13.59 -7.97 13.85
C TYR A 114 12.54 -6.86 13.69
N HIS A 115 11.83 -6.87 12.57
CA HIS A 115 10.78 -5.90 12.30
C HIS A 115 9.62 -5.99 13.30
N ALA A 116 9.20 -7.20 13.65
CA ALA A 116 8.17 -7.44 14.65
C ALA A 116 8.56 -6.88 16.01
N ALA A 117 9.82 -7.03 16.42
CA ALA A 117 10.33 -6.47 17.67
C ALA A 117 10.25 -4.94 17.70
N LEU A 118 10.51 -4.27 16.57
CA LEU A 118 10.37 -2.81 16.44
C LEU A 118 8.91 -2.35 16.62
N HIS A 119 7.95 -3.22 16.34
CA HIS A 119 6.52 -2.99 16.56
C HIS A 119 6.01 -3.50 17.93
N GLY A 120 6.92 -3.89 18.83
CA GLY A 120 6.58 -4.33 20.17
C GLY A 120 5.95 -5.73 20.25
N LEU A 121 6.06 -6.55 19.21
CA LEU A 121 5.57 -7.93 19.21
C LEU A 121 6.52 -8.83 20.00
N SER A 122 5.97 -9.74 20.80
CA SER A 122 6.74 -10.78 21.48
C SER A 122 7.33 -11.77 20.45
N ARG A 123 8.34 -12.53 20.86
CA ARG A 123 8.94 -13.57 20.00
C ARG A 123 7.91 -14.60 19.52
N LYS A 124 6.96 -14.96 20.40
CA LYS A 124 5.89 -15.90 20.08
C LYS A 124 4.94 -15.32 19.04
N GLU A 125 4.51 -14.08 19.22
CA GLU A 125 3.66 -13.37 18.25
C GLU A 125 4.36 -13.20 16.91
N ALA A 126 5.63 -12.77 16.93
CA ALA A 126 6.45 -12.62 15.74
C ALA A 126 6.56 -13.94 14.95
N ARG A 127 6.76 -15.05 15.65
CA ARG A 127 6.82 -16.38 15.03
C ARG A 127 5.49 -16.77 14.42
N THR A 128 4.42 -16.69 15.18
CA THR A 128 3.07 -17.08 14.75
C THR A 128 2.58 -16.24 13.56
N ARG A 129 2.71 -14.93 13.67
CA ARG A 129 2.29 -14.01 12.60
C ARG A 129 3.22 -14.12 11.38
N GLY A 130 4.52 -14.25 11.60
CA GLY A 130 5.50 -14.43 10.54
C GLY A 130 5.24 -15.70 9.73
N ASP A 131 5.01 -16.83 10.37
CA ASP A 131 4.70 -18.08 9.70
C ASP A 131 3.40 -17.97 8.90
N ARG A 132 2.37 -17.35 9.47
CA ARG A 132 1.09 -17.11 8.78
C ARG A 132 1.28 -16.28 7.51
N GLU A 133 2.00 -15.17 7.58
CA GLU A 133 2.22 -14.31 6.41
C GLU A 133 3.11 -14.98 5.37
N LEU A 134 4.15 -15.71 5.79
CA LEU A 134 5.00 -16.47 4.86
C LEU A 134 4.21 -17.58 4.16
N GLU A 135 3.32 -18.27 4.86
CA GLU A 135 2.46 -19.28 4.26
C GLU A 135 1.54 -18.66 3.20
N ARG A 136 0.95 -17.51 3.48
CA ARG A 136 0.09 -16.77 2.54
C ARG A 136 0.82 -16.37 1.26
N PHE A 137 2.12 -16.09 1.35
CA PHE A 137 2.96 -15.73 0.20
C PHE A 137 3.72 -16.93 -0.38
N ASN A 138 3.42 -18.16 0.05
CA ASN A 138 4.09 -19.39 -0.38
C ASN A 138 5.61 -19.38 -0.13
N LEU A 139 6.04 -18.84 1.01
CA LEU A 139 7.44 -18.68 1.39
C LEU A 139 7.80 -19.34 2.72
N LEU A 140 6.89 -20.10 3.34
CA LEU A 140 7.15 -20.69 4.66
C LEU A 140 8.31 -21.69 4.61
N ASP A 141 8.43 -22.46 3.53
CA ASP A 141 9.55 -23.39 3.27
C ASP A 141 10.90 -22.68 3.08
N ARG A 142 10.87 -21.39 2.76
CA ARG A 142 12.05 -20.55 2.58
C ARG A 142 12.38 -19.70 3.81
N ALA A 143 11.68 -19.88 4.92
CA ALA A 143 11.80 -19.04 6.12
C ALA A 143 13.22 -18.98 6.71
N ASN A 144 13.97 -20.05 6.59
CA ASN A 144 15.34 -20.15 7.12
C ASN A 144 16.44 -19.89 6.07
N ASP A 145 16.05 -19.56 4.83
CA ASP A 145 17.00 -19.16 3.80
C ASP A 145 17.48 -17.74 4.04
N ALA A 146 18.75 -17.46 3.74
CA ALA A 146 19.23 -16.10 3.68
C ALA A 146 18.52 -15.33 2.57
N VAL A 147 18.14 -14.10 2.83
CA VAL A 147 17.41 -13.26 1.85
C VAL A 147 18.21 -13.11 0.55
N ARG A 148 19.54 -13.11 0.64
CA ARG A 148 20.44 -13.09 -0.51
C ARG A 148 20.16 -14.20 -1.53
N GLN A 149 19.70 -15.37 -1.07
CA GLN A 149 19.40 -16.53 -1.93
C GLN A 149 18.05 -16.43 -2.66
N LEU A 150 17.20 -15.46 -2.29
CA LEU A 150 15.92 -15.26 -2.92
C LEU A 150 16.05 -14.43 -4.20
N ASN A 151 15.19 -14.69 -5.19
CA ASN A 151 15.03 -13.80 -6.34
C ASN A 151 14.29 -12.51 -5.97
N GLY A 152 14.23 -11.55 -6.90
CA GLY A 152 13.60 -10.26 -6.66
C GLY A 152 12.11 -10.35 -6.29
N GLY A 153 11.37 -11.22 -6.95
CA GLY A 153 9.95 -11.44 -6.67
C GLY A 153 9.71 -12.01 -5.27
N HIS A 154 10.50 -12.99 -4.85
CA HIS A 154 10.44 -13.54 -3.50
C HIS A 154 10.83 -12.51 -2.43
N ARG A 155 11.87 -11.72 -2.67
CA ARG A 155 12.26 -10.63 -1.75
C ARG A 155 11.13 -9.63 -1.57
N ARG A 156 10.47 -9.22 -2.65
CA ARG A 156 9.34 -8.29 -2.58
C ARG A 156 8.16 -8.87 -1.78
N ARG A 157 7.89 -10.16 -1.94
CA ARG A 157 6.88 -10.86 -1.14
C ARG A 157 7.22 -10.88 0.35
N VAL A 158 8.49 -11.08 0.69
CA VAL A 158 8.97 -11.01 2.10
C VAL A 158 8.77 -9.60 2.66
N GLU A 159 9.05 -8.55 1.90
CA GLU A 159 8.82 -7.18 2.34
C GLU A 159 7.33 -6.91 2.63
N ILE A 160 6.43 -7.41 1.79
CA ILE A 160 5.00 -7.27 2.01
C ILE A 160 4.56 -8.07 3.24
N ALA A 161 5.01 -9.33 3.37
CA ALA A 161 4.75 -10.14 4.56
C ALA A 161 5.21 -9.44 5.84
N ARG A 162 6.40 -8.82 5.81
CA ARG A 162 6.93 -8.02 6.91
C ARG A 162 6.05 -6.83 7.26
N ALA A 163 5.57 -6.11 6.25
CA ALA A 163 4.71 -4.95 6.44
C ALA A 163 3.33 -5.30 7.05
N LEU A 164 2.91 -6.56 6.98
CA LEU A 164 1.64 -7.06 7.52
C LEU A 164 1.73 -7.63 8.94
N LEU A 165 2.93 -7.77 9.51
CA LEU A 165 3.13 -8.43 10.81
C LEU A 165 2.38 -7.75 11.96
N HIS A 166 2.30 -6.44 11.96
CA HIS A 166 1.61 -5.66 12.98
C HIS A 166 0.11 -5.45 12.68
N GLU A 167 -0.41 -6.18 11.70
CA GLU A 167 -1.83 -6.17 11.28
C GLU A 167 -2.36 -4.76 10.93
N PRO A 168 -1.71 -4.06 9.99
CA PRO A 168 -2.15 -2.74 9.57
C PRO A 168 -3.53 -2.80 8.91
N SER A 169 -4.25 -1.68 8.93
CA SER A 169 -5.50 -1.52 8.19
C SER A 169 -5.27 -0.97 6.78
N LEU A 170 -4.13 -0.29 6.58
CA LEU A 170 -3.71 0.31 5.32
C LEU A 170 -2.34 -0.21 4.93
N LEU A 171 -2.19 -0.67 3.70
CA LEU A 171 -0.92 -1.04 3.10
C LEU A 171 -0.60 -0.08 1.96
N LEU A 172 0.53 0.59 2.08
CA LEU A 172 1.08 1.49 1.07
C LEU A 172 2.22 0.79 0.33
N LEU A 173 2.13 0.76 -1.01
CA LEU A 173 3.13 0.12 -1.86
C LEU A 173 3.60 1.14 -2.91
N ASP A 174 4.87 1.50 -2.85
CA ASP A 174 5.49 2.45 -3.78
C ASP A 174 6.24 1.69 -4.89
N GLU A 175 5.63 1.60 -6.06
CA GLU A 175 6.16 0.90 -7.24
C GLU A 175 6.73 -0.50 -6.91
N PRO A 176 5.92 -1.38 -6.32
CA PRO A 176 6.42 -2.63 -5.72
C PRO A 176 6.92 -3.65 -6.75
N THR A 177 6.62 -3.47 -8.03
CA THR A 177 6.96 -4.42 -9.09
C THR A 177 8.17 -4.00 -9.93
N VAL A 178 8.78 -2.87 -9.61
CA VAL A 178 9.99 -2.41 -10.31
C VAL A 178 11.10 -3.46 -10.18
N GLY A 179 11.71 -3.81 -11.32
CA GLY A 179 12.76 -4.81 -11.39
C GLY A 179 12.28 -6.26 -11.47
N LEU A 180 10.96 -6.52 -11.43
CA LEU A 180 10.38 -7.85 -11.57
C LEU A 180 10.05 -8.15 -13.04
N ASP A 181 10.13 -9.42 -13.42
CA ASP A 181 9.61 -9.89 -14.71
C ASP A 181 8.08 -9.79 -14.78
N VAL A 182 7.52 -9.90 -15.99
CA VAL A 182 6.07 -9.72 -16.23
C VAL A 182 5.23 -10.70 -15.42
N ALA A 183 5.63 -11.97 -15.34
CA ALA A 183 4.89 -12.99 -14.60
C ALA A 183 4.88 -12.71 -13.10
N SER A 184 6.03 -12.35 -12.53
CA SER A 184 6.17 -11.98 -11.10
C SER A 184 5.38 -10.73 -10.75
N ARG A 185 5.39 -9.71 -11.62
CA ARG A 185 4.58 -8.49 -11.45
C ARG A 185 3.08 -8.81 -11.37
N LYS A 186 2.61 -9.60 -12.33
CA LYS A 186 1.20 -10.01 -12.39
C LYS A 186 0.79 -10.81 -11.15
N ALA A 187 1.59 -11.80 -10.76
CA ALA A 187 1.33 -12.62 -9.60
C ALA A 187 1.29 -11.81 -8.31
N LEU A 188 2.20 -10.86 -8.12
CA LEU A 188 2.24 -9.98 -6.95
C LEU A 188 1.01 -9.06 -6.88
N ASN A 189 0.63 -8.46 -7.99
CA ASN A 189 -0.55 -7.60 -8.08
C ASN A 189 -1.84 -8.37 -7.73
N GLU A 190 -2.03 -9.56 -8.30
CA GLU A 190 -3.16 -10.45 -7.98
C GLU A 190 -3.19 -10.82 -6.49
N HIS A 191 -2.05 -11.14 -5.92
CA HIS A 191 -1.96 -11.55 -4.52
C HIS A 191 -2.38 -10.41 -3.58
N VAL A 192 -1.92 -9.18 -3.83
CA VAL A 192 -2.30 -8.02 -3.02
C VAL A 192 -3.79 -7.71 -3.15
N ARG A 193 -4.37 -7.88 -4.34
CA ARG A 193 -5.83 -7.73 -4.54
C ARG A 193 -6.62 -8.73 -3.70
N THR A 194 -6.16 -9.97 -3.63
CA THR A 194 -6.77 -11.02 -2.79
C THR A 194 -6.78 -10.60 -1.31
N LEU A 195 -5.74 -9.93 -0.81
CA LEU A 195 -5.72 -9.40 0.56
C LEU A 195 -6.82 -8.36 0.82
N CYS A 196 -7.16 -7.54 -0.17
CA CYS A 196 -8.28 -6.61 -0.04
C CYS A 196 -9.62 -7.35 0.06
N GLU A 197 -9.82 -8.35 -0.78
CA GLU A 197 -11.07 -9.11 -0.89
C GLU A 197 -11.30 -10.00 0.34
N GLU A 198 -10.28 -10.71 0.80
CA GLU A 198 -10.39 -11.69 1.87
C GLU A 198 -10.25 -11.09 3.27
N ASP A 199 -9.34 -10.14 3.45
CA ASP A 199 -9.02 -9.58 4.77
C ASP A 199 -9.59 -8.18 5.01
N GLY A 200 -10.19 -7.57 4.00
CA GLY A 200 -10.67 -6.19 4.09
C GLY A 200 -9.53 -5.17 4.22
N LEU A 201 -8.31 -5.52 3.77
CA LEU A 201 -7.18 -4.61 3.77
C LEU A 201 -7.41 -3.47 2.79
N THR A 202 -7.15 -2.24 3.21
CA THR A 202 -7.13 -1.09 2.30
C THR A 202 -5.73 -0.95 1.72
N VAL A 203 -5.64 -0.84 0.40
CA VAL A 203 -4.36 -0.78 -0.33
C VAL A 203 -4.30 0.49 -1.18
N LEU A 204 -3.17 1.18 -1.10
CA LEU A 204 -2.77 2.20 -2.06
C LEU A 204 -1.50 1.73 -2.78
N TRP A 205 -1.65 1.43 -4.05
CA TRP A 205 -0.62 0.92 -4.95
C TRP A 205 -0.19 2.01 -5.91
N ALA A 206 1.00 2.57 -5.72
CA ALA A 206 1.55 3.57 -6.63
C ALA A 206 2.32 2.91 -7.76
N THR A 207 2.04 3.31 -8.99
CA THR A 207 2.68 2.79 -10.18
C THR A 207 2.70 3.80 -11.33
N HIS A 208 3.65 3.63 -12.25
CA HIS A 208 3.64 4.28 -13.56
C HIS A 208 3.23 3.31 -14.68
N LEU A 209 2.92 2.05 -14.32
CA LEU A 209 2.59 0.98 -15.25
C LEU A 209 1.08 0.79 -15.34
N ILE A 210 0.51 1.22 -16.46
CA ILE A 210 -0.95 1.16 -16.68
C ILE A 210 -1.50 -0.28 -16.66
N GLU A 211 -0.70 -1.24 -17.08
CA GLU A 211 -1.08 -2.65 -17.10
C GLU A 211 -1.33 -3.26 -15.71
N GLU A 212 -0.90 -2.59 -14.65
CA GLU A 212 -1.16 -3.01 -13.27
C GLU A 212 -2.53 -2.55 -12.75
N VAL A 213 -3.21 -1.67 -13.50
CA VAL A 213 -4.46 -1.03 -13.11
C VAL A 213 -5.62 -1.64 -13.88
N ARG A 214 -6.72 -1.93 -13.18
CA ARG A 214 -7.98 -2.43 -13.75
C ARG A 214 -9.02 -1.33 -13.85
N THR A 215 -9.95 -1.47 -14.79
CA THR A 215 -11.06 -0.51 -14.97
C THR A 215 -12.04 -0.48 -13.78
N ASP A 216 -12.11 -1.55 -13.01
CA ASP A 216 -12.91 -1.64 -11.78
C ASP A 216 -12.19 -1.16 -10.52
N ASP A 217 -10.91 -0.78 -10.62
CA ASP A 217 -10.18 -0.16 -9.53
C ASP A 217 -10.68 1.26 -9.24
N ARG A 218 -10.47 1.70 -8.00
CA ARG A 218 -10.42 3.13 -7.69
C ARG A 218 -9.09 3.67 -8.19
N VAL A 219 -9.13 4.65 -9.07
CA VAL A 219 -7.94 5.19 -9.74
C VAL A 219 -7.77 6.65 -9.38
N LEU A 220 -6.55 6.99 -8.96
CA LEU A 220 -6.08 8.34 -8.74
C LEU A 220 -4.99 8.62 -9.77
N ILE A 221 -5.18 9.61 -10.65
CA ILE A 221 -4.16 9.99 -11.64
C ILE A 221 -3.47 11.27 -11.16
N LEU A 222 -2.18 11.14 -10.84
CA LEU A 222 -1.33 12.23 -10.39
C LEU A 222 -0.35 12.64 -11.49
N HIS A 223 -0.28 13.93 -11.78
CA HIS A 223 0.63 14.48 -12.76
C HIS A 223 1.07 15.88 -12.35
N GLN A 224 2.39 16.13 -12.39
CA GLN A 224 2.97 17.43 -12.02
C GLN A 224 2.45 17.98 -10.67
N GLY A 225 2.31 17.07 -9.69
CA GLY A 225 1.86 17.41 -8.34
C GLY A 225 0.38 17.68 -8.18
N GLN A 226 -0.42 17.46 -9.22
CA GLN A 226 -1.87 17.65 -9.19
C GLN A 226 -2.62 16.35 -9.46
N LEU A 227 -3.75 16.18 -8.78
CA LEU A 227 -4.65 15.06 -9.01
C LEU A 227 -5.58 15.42 -10.18
N LEU A 228 -5.38 14.77 -11.33
CA LEU A 228 -6.14 15.04 -12.55
C LEU A 228 -7.42 14.22 -12.64
N ALA A 229 -7.48 13.07 -12.00
CA ALA A 229 -8.66 12.21 -11.96
C ALA A 229 -8.68 11.43 -10.65
N ASP A 230 -9.88 11.19 -10.13
CA ASP A 230 -10.16 10.41 -8.94
C ASP A 230 -11.52 9.74 -9.09
N GLY A 231 -11.54 8.42 -9.18
CA GLY A 231 -12.79 7.69 -9.31
C GLY A 231 -12.60 6.25 -9.74
N ASN A 232 -13.69 5.57 -10.03
CA ASN A 232 -13.67 4.26 -10.67
C ASN A 232 -13.06 4.39 -12.06
N GLY A 233 -12.18 3.46 -12.43
CA GLY A 233 -11.45 3.53 -13.70
C GLY A 233 -12.36 3.63 -14.93
N GLN A 234 -13.45 2.86 -14.97
CA GLN A 234 -14.41 2.95 -16.05
C GLN A 234 -15.12 4.31 -16.11
N ALA A 235 -15.53 4.83 -14.96
CA ALA A 235 -16.18 6.14 -14.88
C ALA A 235 -15.24 7.27 -15.36
N ILE A 236 -13.95 7.17 -15.07
CA ILE A 236 -12.94 8.13 -15.55
C ILE A 236 -12.83 8.05 -17.09
N CYS A 237 -12.76 6.85 -17.65
CA CYS A 237 -12.73 6.67 -19.10
C CYS A 237 -13.98 7.26 -19.79
N GLU A 238 -15.15 7.02 -19.24
CA GLU A 238 -16.41 7.56 -19.74
C GLU A 238 -16.45 9.09 -19.68
N ALA A 239 -16.02 9.68 -18.59
CA ALA A 239 -15.97 11.14 -18.41
C ALA A 239 -15.00 11.82 -19.41
N GLU A 240 -13.89 11.17 -19.72
CA GLU A 240 -12.89 11.66 -20.68
C GLU A 240 -13.21 11.28 -22.13
N GLY A 241 -14.22 10.45 -22.36
CA GLY A 241 -14.58 9.96 -23.70
C GLY A 241 -13.54 9.06 -24.34
N THR A 242 -12.80 8.31 -23.54
CA THR A 242 -11.71 7.43 -23.96
C THR A 242 -12.13 5.95 -23.91
N ARG A 243 -11.43 5.10 -24.67
CA ARG A 243 -11.75 3.67 -24.78
C ARG A 243 -11.27 2.86 -23.59
N ASP A 244 -10.12 3.24 -23.03
CA ASP A 244 -9.45 2.53 -21.96
C ASP A 244 -8.61 3.48 -21.09
N LEU A 245 -8.11 2.96 -19.98
CA LEU A 245 -7.28 3.73 -19.04
C LEU A 245 -5.94 4.18 -19.65
N ALA A 246 -5.37 3.43 -20.59
CA ALA A 246 -4.14 3.81 -21.25
C ALA A 246 -4.34 5.08 -22.09
N GLU A 247 -5.43 5.13 -22.86
CA GLU A 247 -5.82 6.32 -23.62
C GLU A 247 -6.14 7.51 -22.70
N THR A 248 -6.86 7.25 -21.61
CA THR A 248 -7.17 8.28 -20.60
C THR A 248 -5.91 8.87 -19.97
N PHE A 249 -5.00 8.00 -19.54
CA PHE A 249 -3.74 8.41 -18.93
C PHE A 249 -2.89 9.24 -19.90
N HIS A 250 -2.78 8.79 -21.13
CA HIS A 250 -2.10 9.51 -22.20
C HIS A 250 -2.72 10.89 -22.46
N SER A 251 -4.05 10.93 -22.60
CA SER A 251 -4.79 12.18 -22.83
C SER A 251 -4.60 13.20 -21.72
N LEU A 252 -4.68 12.76 -20.47
CA LEU A 252 -4.58 13.64 -19.29
C LEU A 252 -3.15 14.10 -19.01
N THR A 253 -2.15 13.27 -19.26
CA THR A 253 -0.75 13.58 -18.92
C THR A 253 0.04 14.16 -20.10
N GLY A 254 -0.49 14.12 -21.31
CA GLY A 254 0.22 14.56 -22.51
C GLY A 254 1.48 13.76 -22.81
N ALA A 255 1.60 12.56 -22.23
CA ALA A 255 2.72 11.65 -22.48
C ALA A 255 2.57 11.04 -23.87
N GLY A 256 3.22 11.63 -24.87
CA GLY A 256 3.39 11.13 -26.23
C GLY A 256 4.78 10.60 -26.45
#